data_d75b3584adb77639ea3c103b32e9d2bb
#
_entry.id   d75b3584adb77639ea3c103b32e9d2bb
#
_cell.length_a   1.000
_cell.length_b   1.000
_cell.length_c   1.000
_cell.angle_alpha   90.00
_cell.angle_beta   90.00
_cell.angle_gamma   90.00
#
_symmetry.space_group_name_H-M   'P 1'
#
loop_
_entity.id
_entity.type
_entity.pdbx_description
1 polymer ?
#
loop_
_entity_poly.entity_id
_entity_poly.type
_entity_poly.pdbx_seq_one_letter_code
_entity_poly.pdbx_strand_id
1 'polypeptide(L)'
;LARGAELAVMIAAWTIEGAKARRGKTLVLDGASLSVAPGEVLGVVGPNGAGKTSLLRAGLGLMPLEAGRAILADRPVAGLNPVERARLVGYLPQERRLAWNLPALEVAALGAPDLPSVQALAVARDRLARVGVSDLVERGVLDMSGGERARVLLARLLATRAPLLVADEPVAGLDPDAQLLTLDLLRAEAASGVAVVVTLHDLGLAARACDRVLVLDHGRVAADGKPAEALSSDVLAKVFRLDGTLVETPAGLMVAARRRQN
;
A
#
# COMPACT_ATOMS: atom_id res chain seq x y z
N LEU A 1 -23.10 36.55 -14.42
CA LEU A 1 -21.70 36.40 -13.97
C LEU A 1 -21.49 34.96 -13.56
N ALA A 2 -21.07 34.13 -14.53
CA ALA A 2 -20.69 32.75 -14.33
C ALA A 2 -19.31 32.72 -13.67
N ARG A 3 -19.22 32.22 -12.43
CA ARG A 3 -17.97 31.81 -11.81
C ARG A 3 -17.57 30.48 -12.43
N GLY A 4 -16.49 30.49 -13.22
CA GLY A 4 -15.84 29.30 -13.70
C GLY A 4 -15.37 28.46 -12.53
N ALA A 5 -15.84 27.23 -12.45
CA ALA A 5 -15.22 26.19 -11.63
C ALA A 5 -13.86 25.90 -12.29
N GLU A 6 -12.77 26.47 -11.76
CA GLU A 6 -11.44 25.95 -11.99
C GLU A 6 -11.44 24.51 -11.47
N LEU A 7 -11.40 23.53 -12.39
CA LEU A 7 -10.96 22.19 -12.05
C LEU A 7 -9.50 22.35 -11.58
N ALA A 8 -9.31 22.37 -10.26
CA ALA A 8 -8.00 22.17 -9.68
C ALA A 8 -7.51 20.80 -10.21
N VAL A 9 -6.51 20.82 -11.08
CA VAL A 9 -5.80 19.62 -11.49
C VAL A 9 -5.19 19.06 -10.21
N MET A 10 -5.81 18.05 -9.62
CA MET A 10 -5.27 17.37 -8.44
C MET A 10 -3.97 16.73 -8.87
N ILE A 11 -2.86 17.31 -8.43
CA ILE A 11 -1.52 16.78 -8.69
C ILE A 11 -1.43 15.44 -7.96
N ALA A 12 -1.13 14.37 -8.69
CA ALA A 12 -0.97 13.04 -8.12
C ALA A 12 0.20 13.04 -7.10
N ALA A 13 -0.01 12.45 -5.94
CA ALA A 13 1.05 12.30 -4.94
C ALA A 13 2.17 11.39 -5.44
N TRP A 14 1.81 10.39 -6.26
CA TRP A 14 2.74 9.45 -6.86
C TRP A 14 2.23 8.99 -8.23
N THR A 15 3.14 8.94 -9.20
CA THR A 15 2.84 8.49 -10.57
C THR A 15 3.95 7.56 -11.05
N ILE A 16 3.56 6.49 -11.72
CA ILE A 16 4.45 5.60 -12.48
C ILE A 16 3.91 5.58 -13.91
N GLU A 17 4.76 5.80 -14.89
CA GLU A 17 4.39 5.84 -16.30
C GLU A 17 5.20 4.81 -17.09
N GLY A 18 4.52 3.88 -17.74
CA GLY A 18 5.10 2.92 -18.67
C GLY A 18 6.23 2.08 -18.09
N ALA A 19 6.14 1.71 -16.82
CA ALA A 19 7.22 0.99 -16.12
C ALA A 19 7.55 -0.33 -16.79
N LYS A 20 8.81 -0.50 -17.19
CA LYS A 20 9.38 -1.76 -17.68
C LYS A 20 10.57 -2.13 -16.81
N ALA A 21 10.58 -3.37 -16.29
CA ALA A 21 11.63 -3.80 -15.39
C ALA A 21 11.80 -5.32 -15.40
N ARG A 22 13.03 -5.77 -15.10
CA ARG A 22 13.38 -7.19 -14.96
C ARG A 22 13.89 -7.50 -13.56
N ARG A 23 13.64 -8.77 -13.17
CA ARG A 23 14.28 -9.39 -12.01
C ARG A 23 15.15 -10.55 -12.54
N GLY A 24 16.45 -10.32 -12.61
CA GLY A 24 17.35 -11.19 -13.36
C GLY A 24 16.96 -11.22 -14.85
N LYS A 25 16.68 -12.42 -15.38
CA LYS A 25 16.26 -12.56 -16.81
C LYS A 25 14.74 -12.40 -17.01
N THR A 26 13.95 -12.42 -15.95
CA THR A 26 12.48 -12.42 -16.03
C THR A 26 11.94 -10.98 -16.14
N LEU A 27 11.16 -10.70 -17.17
CA LEU A 27 10.40 -9.46 -17.28
C LEU A 27 9.26 -9.50 -16.26
N VAL A 28 9.25 -8.57 -15.32
CA VAL A 28 8.27 -8.50 -14.22
C VAL A 28 7.34 -7.31 -14.32
N LEU A 29 7.71 -6.29 -15.10
CA LEU A 29 6.87 -5.16 -15.47
C LEU A 29 7.01 -4.93 -16.98
N ASP A 30 5.90 -4.72 -17.66
CA ASP A 30 5.85 -4.54 -19.11
C ASP A 30 4.87 -3.41 -19.50
N GLY A 31 5.28 -2.18 -19.22
CA GLY A 31 4.52 -0.98 -19.53
C GLY A 31 3.45 -0.63 -18.49
N ALA A 32 3.60 -1.10 -17.25
CA ALA A 32 2.64 -0.81 -16.19
C ALA A 32 2.66 0.69 -15.79
N SER A 33 1.49 1.27 -15.60
CA SER A 33 1.31 2.64 -15.13
C SER A 33 0.36 2.68 -13.95
N LEU A 34 0.57 3.61 -13.03
CA LEU A 34 -0.37 3.95 -11.96
C LEU A 34 -0.21 5.42 -11.58
N SER A 35 -1.25 5.97 -10.99
CA SER A 35 -1.19 7.23 -10.25
C SER A 35 -2.04 7.11 -9.00
N VAL A 36 -1.71 7.86 -7.95
CA VAL A 36 -2.53 7.99 -6.74
C VAL A 36 -2.60 9.45 -6.34
N ALA A 37 -3.80 9.91 -5.99
CA ALA A 37 -4.05 11.27 -5.53
C ALA A 37 -3.89 11.38 -3.99
N PRO A 38 -3.62 12.58 -3.45
CA PRO A 38 -3.76 12.83 -2.02
C PRO A 38 -5.17 12.48 -1.54
N GLY A 39 -5.27 11.82 -0.40
CA GLY A 39 -6.56 11.40 0.17
C GLY A 39 -7.18 10.15 -0.46
N GLU A 40 -6.50 9.50 -1.40
CA GLU A 40 -6.97 8.29 -2.08
C GLU A 40 -6.34 7.03 -1.48
N VAL A 41 -7.12 5.97 -1.33
CA VAL A 41 -6.65 4.60 -1.08
C VAL A 41 -6.70 3.81 -2.37
N LEU A 42 -5.54 3.55 -2.98
CA LEU A 42 -5.39 2.72 -4.16
C LEU A 42 -5.00 1.29 -3.77
N GLY A 43 -5.88 0.33 -4.08
CA GLY A 43 -5.59 -1.09 -3.95
C GLY A 43 -4.90 -1.64 -5.20
N VAL A 44 -3.75 -2.27 -5.07
CA VAL A 44 -3.09 -3.00 -6.16
C VAL A 44 -3.30 -4.49 -5.95
N VAL A 45 -4.07 -5.12 -6.82
CA VAL A 45 -4.40 -6.55 -6.76
C VAL A 45 -3.91 -7.29 -8.01
N GLY A 46 -3.88 -8.60 -7.96
CA GLY A 46 -3.47 -9.44 -9.08
C GLY A 46 -2.96 -10.79 -8.59
N PRO A 47 -2.86 -11.79 -9.48
CA PRO A 47 -2.34 -13.11 -9.15
C PRO A 47 -0.93 -13.08 -8.56
N ASN A 48 -0.50 -14.20 -7.96
CA ASN A 48 0.89 -14.36 -7.54
C ASN A 48 1.81 -14.27 -8.76
N GLY A 49 2.87 -13.48 -8.64
CA GLY A 49 3.79 -13.24 -9.76
C GLY A 49 3.33 -12.17 -10.76
N ALA A 50 2.16 -11.53 -10.57
CA ALA A 50 1.69 -10.46 -11.46
C ALA A 50 2.59 -9.21 -11.50
N GLY A 51 3.51 -9.04 -10.52
CA GLY A 51 4.45 -7.92 -10.49
C GLY A 51 4.11 -6.83 -9.46
N LYS A 52 3.15 -7.03 -8.56
CA LYS A 52 2.70 -6.03 -7.56
C LYS A 52 3.85 -5.42 -6.76
N THR A 53 4.60 -6.24 -6.02
CA THR A 53 5.79 -5.79 -5.27
C THR A 53 6.84 -5.14 -6.17
N SER A 54 7.03 -5.65 -7.40
CA SER A 54 7.98 -5.06 -8.35
C SER A 54 7.54 -3.67 -8.79
N LEU A 55 6.24 -3.46 -9.03
CA LEU A 55 5.67 -2.15 -9.37
C LEU A 55 5.90 -1.14 -8.25
N LEU A 56 5.60 -1.52 -7.01
CA LEU A 56 5.85 -0.66 -5.86
C LEU A 56 7.34 -0.33 -5.73
N ARG A 57 8.20 -1.33 -5.77
CA ARG A 57 9.65 -1.14 -5.60
C ARG A 57 10.27 -0.32 -6.73
N ALA A 58 9.86 -0.55 -7.98
CA ALA A 58 10.33 0.25 -9.12
C ALA A 58 9.87 1.70 -9.03
N GLY A 59 8.60 1.92 -8.69
CA GLY A 59 8.05 3.26 -8.51
C GLY A 59 8.64 4.02 -7.32
N LEU A 60 9.17 3.31 -6.32
CA LEU A 60 9.89 3.90 -5.19
C LEU A 60 11.40 4.05 -5.45
N GLY A 61 11.91 3.66 -6.62
CA GLY A 61 13.34 3.67 -6.92
C GLY A 61 14.16 2.65 -6.14
N LEU A 62 13.51 1.60 -5.64
CA LEU A 62 14.14 0.45 -4.95
C LEU A 62 14.48 -0.69 -5.92
N MET A 63 14.08 -0.56 -7.18
CA MET A 63 14.36 -1.47 -8.27
C MET A 63 14.54 -0.63 -9.55
N PRO A 64 15.56 -0.90 -10.38
CA PRO A 64 15.80 -0.12 -11.58
C PRO A 64 14.68 -0.35 -12.62
N LEU A 65 14.30 0.72 -13.31
CA LEU A 65 13.46 0.70 -14.50
C LEU A 65 14.34 0.57 -15.76
N GLU A 66 13.96 -0.30 -16.69
CA GLU A 66 14.55 -0.35 -18.04
C GLU A 66 13.92 0.72 -18.96
N ALA A 67 12.64 1.01 -18.73
CA ALA A 67 11.91 2.07 -19.42
C ALA A 67 10.78 2.60 -18.52
N GLY A 68 10.26 3.77 -18.88
CA GLY A 68 9.26 4.47 -18.09
C GLY A 68 9.90 5.37 -17.03
N ARG A 69 9.07 5.95 -16.17
CA ARG A 69 9.51 6.85 -15.10
C ARG A 69 8.58 6.76 -13.89
N ALA A 70 9.12 7.15 -12.74
CA ALA A 70 8.34 7.34 -11.52
C ALA A 70 8.54 8.78 -11.01
N ILE A 71 7.45 9.41 -10.58
CA ILE A 71 7.39 10.78 -10.08
C ILE A 71 6.73 10.75 -8.71
N LEU A 72 7.36 11.35 -7.73
CA LEU A 72 6.90 11.46 -6.35
C LEU A 72 6.86 12.94 -5.96
N ALA A 73 5.68 13.47 -5.61
CA ALA A 73 5.48 14.88 -5.32
C ALA A 73 6.14 15.79 -6.39
N ASP A 74 5.76 15.59 -7.64
CA ASP A 74 6.25 16.31 -8.85
C ASP A 74 7.76 16.21 -9.12
N ARG A 75 8.47 15.33 -8.42
CA ARG A 75 9.91 15.13 -8.58
C ARG A 75 10.21 13.74 -9.13
N PRO A 76 11.06 13.60 -10.17
CA PRO A 76 11.50 12.29 -10.64
C PRO A 76 12.18 11.51 -9.51
N VAL A 77 11.73 10.29 -9.24
CA VAL A 77 12.25 9.43 -8.17
C VAL A 77 13.73 9.13 -8.35
N ALA A 78 14.20 9.01 -9.59
CA ALA A 78 15.60 8.78 -9.93
C ALA A 78 16.56 9.91 -9.46
N GLY A 79 16.02 11.12 -9.28
CA GLY A 79 16.79 12.29 -8.80
C GLY A 79 16.75 12.48 -7.28
N LEU A 80 15.95 11.69 -6.54
CA LEU A 80 15.81 11.81 -5.12
C LEU A 80 16.88 11.00 -4.39
N ASN A 81 17.60 11.65 -3.45
CA ASN A 81 18.44 10.91 -2.53
C ASN A 81 17.59 10.14 -1.50
N PRO A 82 18.18 9.15 -0.78
CA PRO A 82 17.40 8.33 0.18
C PRO A 82 16.71 9.14 1.28
N VAL A 83 17.29 10.22 1.78
CA VAL A 83 16.71 11.06 2.83
C VAL A 83 15.52 11.84 2.32
N GLU A 84 15.64 12.46 1.14
CA GLU A 84 14.52 13.17 0.48
C GLU A 84 13.34 12.22 0.23
N ARG A 85 13.62 11.02 -0.28
CA ARG A 85 12.62 10.02 -0.54
C ARG A 85 11.93 9.55 0.75
N ALA A 86 12.68 9.31 1.83
CA ALA A 86 12.12 8.90 3.12
C ALA A 86 11.19 9.95 3.76
N ARG A 87 11.34 11.23 3.42
CA ARG A 87 10.42 12.29 3.85
C ARG A 87 9.11 12.32 3.04
N LEU A 88 9.14 11.79 1.82
CA LEU A 88 8.00 11.83 0.91
C LEU A 88 7.17 10.54 0.95
N VAL A 89 7.77 9.41 1.35
CA VAL A 89 7.08 8.12 1.37
C VAL A 89 7.45 7.26 2.55
N GLY A 90 6.42 6.77 3.25
CA GLY A 90 6.52 5.65 4.17
C GLY A 90 6.31 4.34 3.41
N TYR A 91 7.20 3.37 3.60
CA TYR A 91 7.10 2.07 2.93
C TYR A 91 7.12 0.92 3.93
N LEU A 92 6.09 0.09 3.88
CA LEU A 92 6.00 -1.19 4.59
C LEU A 92 6.21 -2.33 3.58
N PRO A 93 7.38 -2.99 3.57
CA PRO A 93 7.65 -4.11 2.66
C PRO A 93 6.92 -5.38 3.08
N GLN A 94 6.68 -6.29 2.12
CA GLN A 94 6.12 -7.61 2.37
C GLN A 94 6.99 -8.45 3.31
N GLU A 95 8.32 -8.39 3.14
CA GLU A 95 9.25 -9.06 4.06
C GLU A 95 9.40 -8.26 5.35
N ARG A 96 8.92 -8.84 6.45
CA ARG A 96 8.90 -8.24 7.79
C ARG A 96 10.06 -8.72 8.67
N ARG A 97 11.24 -8.91 8.07
CA ARG A 97 12.43 -9.35 8.80
C ARG A 97 13.01 -8.20 9.60
N LEU A 98 13.23 -8.44 10.87
CA LEU A 98 13.95 -7.56 11.78
C LEU A 98 15.25 -8.24 12.18
N ALA A 99 16.37 -7.51 12.12
CA ALA A 99 17.69 -8.06 12.38
C ALA A 99 18.03 -8.10 13.89
N TRP A 100 17.36 -7.24 14.67
CA TRP A 100 17.64 -7.07 16.11
C TRP A 100 16.35 -7.13 16.92
N ASN A 101 16.48 -7.62 18.16
CA ASN A 101 15.38 -7.68 19.13
C ASN A 101 15.23 -6.36 19.89
N LEU A 102 14.91 -5.28 19.16
CA LEU A 102 14.64 -3.98 19.78
C LEU A 102 13.25 -3.94 20.41
N PRO A 103 13.02 -3.11 21.44
CA PRO A 103 11.69 -2.83 21.96
C PRO A 103 10.75 -2.29 20.88
N ALA A 104 9.45 -2.61 20.96
CA ALA A 104 8.46 -2.11 20.00
C ALA A 104 8.47 -0.59 19.86
N LEU A 105 8.67 0.12 20.97
CA LEU A 105 8.75 1.57 21.01
C LEU A 105 9.89 2.10 20.13
N GLU A 106 11.06 1.51 20.23
CA GLU A 106 12.22 1.90 19.43
C GLU A 106 12.00 1.58 17.95
N VAL A 107 11.46 0.38 17.64
CA VAL A 107 11.14 0.00 16.25
C VAL A 107 10.14 0.97 15.63
N ALA A 108 9.10 1.35 16.35
CA ALA A 108 8.11 2.32 15.87
C ALA A 108 8.73 3.72 15.69
N ALA A 109 9.62 4.14 16.61
CA ALA A 109 10.30 5.43 16.54
C ALA A 109 11.25 5.57 15.33
N LEU A 110 11.76 4.46 14.78
CA LEU A 110 12.51 4.47 13.51
C LEU A 110 11.69 5.02 12.33
N GLY A 111 10.35 5.09 12.46
CA GLY A 111 9.49 5.74 11.48
C GLY A 111 9.63 7.26 11.42
N ALA A 112 10.19 7.91 12.45
CA ALA A 112 10.30 9.36 12.55
C ALA A 112 11.77 9.82 12.74
N PRO A 113 12.67 9.49 11.79
CA PRO A 113 14.11 9.73 11.96
C PRO A 113 14.50 11.21 11.92
N ASP A 114 13.63 12.08 11.45
CA ASP A 114 13.81 13.53 11.35
C ASP A 114 13.36 14.28 12.61
N LEU A 115 12.76 13.59 13.59
CA LEU A 115 12.39 14.17 14.86
C LEU A 115 13.47 13.97 15.93
N PRO A 116 13.60 14.93 16.88
CA PRO A 116 14.36 14.68 18.11
C PRO A 116 13.87 13.43 18.83
N SER A 117 14.78 12.66 19.46
CA SER A 117 14.48 11.34 20.04
C SER A 117 13.26 11.34 20.95
N VAL A 118 13.10 12.35 21.80
CA VAL A 118 11.94 12.45 22.72
C VAL A 118 10.64 12.58 21.95
N GLN A 119 10.61 13.36 20.87
CA GLN A 119 9.42 13.53 20.03
C GLN A 119 9.14 12.27 19.20
N ALA A 120 10.18 11.63 18.66
CA ALA A 120 10.05 10.37 17.93
C ALA A 120 9.44 9.26 18.81
N LEU A 121 9.87 9.14 20.06
CA LEU A 121 9.32 8.21 21.03
C LEU A 121 7.86 8.54 21.40
N ALA A 122 7.51 9.82 21.52
CA ALA A 122 6.13 10.24 21.79
C ALA A 122 5.20 9.87 20.62
N VAL A 123 5.63 10.15 19.38
CA VAL A 123 4.90 9.75 18.17
C VAL A 123 4.77 8.23 18.10
N ALA A 124 5.84 7.49 18.33
CA ALA A 124 5.84 6.03 18.32
C ALA A 124 4.85 5.45 19.34
N ARG A 125 4.81 5.98 20.56
CA ARG A 125 3.88 5.54 21.63
C ARG A 125 2.42 5.76 21.21
N ASP A 126 2.10 6.92 20.64
CA ASP A 126 0.78 7.19 20.08
C ASP A 126 0.39 6.19 18.97
N ARG A 127 1.31 5.92 18.03
CA ARG A 127 1.03 4.99 16.94
C ARG A 127 0.89 3.54 17.42
N LEU A 128 1.67 3.11 18.41
CA LEU A 128 1.53 1.80 19.04
C LEU A 128 0.17 1.65 19.74
N ALA A 129 -0.33 2.73 20.38
CA ALA A 129 -1.67 2.73 20.95
C ALA A 129 -2.75 2.58 19.87
N ARG A 130 -2.64 3.30 18.76
CA ARG A 130 -3.60 3.22 17.64
C ARG A 130 -3.68 1.82 17.01
N VAL A 131 -2.58 1.08 16.96
CA VAL A 131 -2.55 -0.30 16.45
C VAL A 131 -2.85 -1.36 17.53
N GLY A 132 -3.22 -0.95 18.74
CA GLY A 132 -3.67 -1.85 19.82
C GLY A 132 -2.56 -2.71 20.42
N VAL A 133 -1.33 -2.15 20.59
CA VAL A 133 -0.19 -2.83 21.25
C VAL A 133 0.49 -1.95 22.30
N SER A 134 -0.28 -1.15 23.03
CA SER A 134 0.22 -0.25 24.08
C SER A 134 0.92 -0.98 25.23
N ASP A 135 0.50 -2.19 25.51
CA ASP A 135 1.03 -3.07 26.57
C ASP A 135 2.36 -3.73 26.18
N LEU A 136 2.75 -3.64 24.90
CA LEU A 136 3.94 -4.30 24.36
C LEU A 136 5.09 -3.32 24.07
N VAL A 137 5.00 -2.07 24.50
CA VAL A 137 5.96 -1.01 24.12
C VAL A 137 7.41 -1.33 24.45
N GLU A 138 7.65 -2.00 25.60
CA GLU A 138 8.99 -2.39 26.06
C GLU A 138 9.40 -3.81 25.61
N ARG A 139 8.47 -4.56 24.98
CA ARG A 139 8.75 -5.94 24.56
C ARG A 139 9.60 -5.96 23.31
N GLY A 140 10.57 -6.88 23.29
CA GLY A 140 11.39 -7.13 22.11
C GLY A 140 10.58 -7.68 20.94
N VAL A 141 10.76 -7.13 19.75
CA VAL A 141 9.95 -7.48 18.57
C VAL A 141 10.15 -8.92 18.10
N LEU A 142 11.28 -9.55 18.40
CA LEU A 142 11.51 -10.97 18.08
C LEU A 142 10.77 -11.91 19.03
N ASP A 143 10.38 -11.43 20.23
CA ASP A 143 9.62 -12.17 21.24
C ASP A 143 8.10 -12.04 21.05
N MET A 144 7.67 -11.38 19.97
CA MET A 144 6.28 -11.15 19.62
C MET A 144 5.75 -12.20 18.65
N SER A 145 4.43 -12.43 18.69
CA SER A 145 3.73 -13.15 17.64
C SER A 145 3.84 -12.43 16.28
N GLY A 146 3.56 -13.14 15.19
CA GLY A 146 3.58 -12.55 13.85
C GLY A 146 2.62 -11.37 13.70
N GLY A 147 1.43 -11.47 14.32
CA GLY A 147 0.42 -10.40 14.30
C GLY A 147 0.82 -9.18 15.14
N GLU A 148 1.35 -9.37 16.35
CA GLU A 148 1.87 -8.28 17.19
C GLU A 148 3.01 -7.53 16.49
N ARG A 149 3.96 -8.28 15.90
CA ARG A 149 5.06 -7.73 15.12
C ARG A 149 4.58 -6.94 13.90
N ALA A 150 3.58 -7.44 13.20
CA ALA A 150 3.00 -6.74 12.06
C ALA A 150 2.37 -5.39 12.47
N ARG A 151 1.67 -5.35 13.61
CA ARG A 151 1.10 -4.11 14.17
C ARG A 151 2.17 -3.11 14.59
N VAL A 152 3.30 -3.56 15.17
CA VAL A 152 4.45 -2.68 15.47
C VAL A 152 5.05 -2.09 14.18
N LEU A 153 5.18 -2.89 13.11
CA LEU A 153 5.68 -2.39 11.82
C LEU A 153 4.67 -1.44 11.13
N LEU A 154 3.38 -1.67 11.32
CA LEU A 154 2.35 -0.70 10.90
C LEU A 154 2.49 0.61 11.69
N ALA A 155 2.67 0.56 13.01
CA ALA A 155 2.92 1.75 13.83
C ALA A 155 4.16 2.53 13.34
N ARG A 156 5.24 1.82 12.97
CA ARG A 156 6.43 2.42 12.34
C ARG A 156 6.09 3.12 11.02
N LEU A 157 5.27 2.50 10.16
CA LEU A 157 4.81 3.12 8.92
C LEU A 157 4.04 4.41 9.20
N LEU A 158 3.06 4.37 10.11
CA LEU A 158 2.25 5.52 10.49
C LEU A 158 3.05 6.63 11.18
N ALA A 159 4.17 6.30 11.84
CA ALA A 159 5.06 7.26 12.48
C ALA A 159 5.85 8.11 11.46
N THR A 160 5.95 7.69 10.20
CA THR A 160 6.67 8.46 9.15
C THR A 160 6.01 9.80 8.85
N ARG A 161 4.69 9.91 9.04
CA ARG A 161 3.90 11.10 8.71
C ARG A 161 4.13 11.60 7.27
N ALA A 162 4.55 10.68 6.41
CA ALA A 162 4.81 10.98 5.01
C ALA A 162 3.51 11.26 4.24
N PRO A 163 3.52 12.12 3.21
CA PRO A 163 2.36 12.40 2.38
C PRO A 163 1.90 11.22 1.52
N LEU A 164 2.74 10.18 1.39
CA LEU A 164 2.40 8.92 0.73
C LEU A 164 2.77 7.74 1.64
N LEU A 165 1.83 6.82 1.84
CA LEU A 165 2.06 5.53 2.48
C LEU A 165 1.91 4.41 1.45
N VAL A 166 2.91 3.55 1.37
CA VAL A 166 2.91 2.37 0.49
C VAL A 166 3.06 1.12 1.37
N ALA A 167 2.07 0.24 1.35
CA ALA A 167 2.06 -0.97 2.17
C ALA A 167 1.92 -2.22 1.29
N ASP A 168 2.96 -3.05 1.28
CA ASP A 168 2.99 -4.28 0.50
C ASP A 168 2.51 -5.46 1.35
N GLU A 169 1.30 -5.94 1.08
CA GLU A 169 0.59 -7.01 1.80
C GLU A 169 0.50 -6.77 3.31
N PRO A 170 0.00 -5.60 3.77
CA PRO A 170 0.01 -5.23 5.18
C PRO A 170 -0.82 -6.17 6.07
N VAL A 171 -1.82 -6.83 5.50
CA VAL A 171 -2.77 -7.70 6.22
C VAL A 171 -2.41 -9.19 6.18
N ALA A 172 -1.32 -9.56 5.48
CA ALA A 172 -0.92 -10.95 5.35
C ALA A 172 -0.56 -11.58 6.71
N GLY A 173 -1.17 -12.74 7.02
CA GLY A 173 -0.93 -13.46 8.27
C GLY A 173 -1.56 -12.84 9.52
N LEU A 174 -2.44 -11.86 9.36
CA LEU A 174 -3.25 -11.30 10.45
C LEU A 174 -4.58 -12.04 10.57
N ASP A 175 -5.13 -12.08 11.80
CA ASP A 175 -6.51 -12.48 12.01
C ASP A 175 -7.49 -11.46 11.41
N PRO A 176 -8.78 -11.82 11.22
CA PRO A 176 -9.74 -10.95 10.56
C PRO A 176 -9.93 -9.58 11.21
N ASP A 177 -9.92 -9.50 12.53
CA ASP A 177 -10.06 -8.23 13.27
C ASP A 177 -8.85 -7.31 13.01
N ALA A 178 -7.63 -7.84 13.14
CA ALA A 178 -6.41 -7.10 12.87
C ALA A 178 -6.27 -6.68 11.39
N GLN A 179 -6.81 -7.47 10.45
CA GLN A 179 -6.88 -7.08 9.03
C GLN A 179 -7.74 -5.84 8.84
N LEU A 180 -8.95 -5.84 9.42
CA LEU A 180 -9.88 -4.72 9.34
C LEU A 180 -9.30 -3.48 10.01
N LEU A 181 -8.78 -3.60 11.24
CA LEU A 181 -8.11 -2.51 11.94
C LEU A 181 -6.99 -1.88 11.09
N THR A 182 -6.16 -2.72 10.46
CA THR A 182 -5.06 -2.24 9.59
C THR A 182 -5.59 -1.40 8.43
N LEU A 183 -6.64 -1.87 7.76
CA LEU A 183 -7.24 -1.15 6.62
C LEU A 183 -7.97 0.11 7.07
N ASP A 184 -8.67 0.09 8.21
CA ASP A 184 -9.33 1.26 8.77
C ASP A 184 -8.33 2.35 9.16
N LEU A 185 -7.18 1.99 9.73
CA LEU A 185 -6.11 2.94 10.02
C LEU A 185 -5.53 3.57 8.75
N LEU A 186 -5.29 2.79 7.70
CA LEU A 186 -4.83 3.30 6.42
C LEU A 186 -5.87 4.23 5.76
N ARG A 187 -7.16 3.89 5.85
CA ARG A 187 -8.26 4.77 5.40
C ARG A 187 -8.34 6.06 6.20
N ALA A 188 -8.11 6.01 7.51
CA ALA A 188 -8.07 7.20 8.36
C ALA A 188 -6.91 8.14 7.98
N GLU A 189 -5.74 7.60 7.62
CA GLU A 189 -4.65 8.41 7.07
C GLU A 189 -5.04 9.04 5.72
N ALA A 190 -5.70 8.29 4.83
CA ALA A 190 -6.19 8.84 3.57
C ALA A 190 -7.22 9.95 3.80
N ALA A 191 -8.18 9.76 4.71
CA ALA A 191 -9.16 10.79 5.07
C ALA A 191 -8.52 12.07 5.61
N SER A 192 -7.28 12.01 6.13
CA SER A 192 -6.50 13.19 6.54
C SER A 192 -5.70 13.83 5.39
N GLY A 193 -5.82 13.32 4.16
CA GLY A 193 -5.16 13.86 2.96
C GLY A 193 -3.90 13.10 2.53
N VAL A 194 -3.51 12.04 3.24
CA VAL A 194 -2.37 11.20 2.87
C VAL A 194 -2.76 10.30 1.68
N ALA A 195 -1.89 10.17 0.67
CA ALA A 195 -2.09 9.17 -0.37
C ALA A 195 -1.71 7.78 0.16
N VAL A 196 -2.51 6.75 -0.12
CA VAL A 196 -2.25 5.39 0.35
C VAL A 196 -2.28 4.42 -0.82
N VAL A 197 -1.23 3.61 -0.95
CA VAL A 197 -1.19 2.48 -1.89
C VAL A 197 -0.98 1.19 -1.12
N VAL A 198 -1.88 0.23 -1.32
CA VAL A 198 -1.82 -1.06 -0.62
C VAL A 198 -1.93 -2.21 -1.60
N THR A 199 -1.04 -3.21 -1.49
CA THR A 199 -1.24 -4.47 -2.20
C THR A 199 -2.07 -5.43 -1.36
N LEU A 200 -3.02 -6.09 -1.98
CA LEU A 200 -3.91 -7.04 -1.33
C LEU A 200 -4.07 -8.30 -2.19
N HIS A 201 -4.20 -9.45 -1.52
CA HIS A 201 -4.58 -10.72 -2.16
C HIS A 201 -6.08 -10.98 -2.10
N ASP A 202 -6.72 -10.52 -1.04
CA ASP A 202 -8.17 -10.66 -0.85
C ASP A 202 -8.89 -9.56 -1.63
N LEU A 203 -9.64 -9.96 -2.66
CA LEU A 203 -10.39 -9.04 -3.51
C LEU A 203 -11.58 -8.42 -2.79
N GLY A 204 -12.15 -9.11 -1.80
CA GLY A 204 -13.23 -8.59 -0.96
C GLY A 204 -12.72 -7.47 -0.05
N LEU A 205 -11.54 -7.65 0.57
CA LEU A 205 -10.89 -6.58 1.35
C LEU A 205 -10.54 -5.39 0.46
N ALA A 206 -10.02 -5.63 -0.75
CA ALA A 206 -9.72 -4.56 -1.70
C ALA A 206 -11.00 -3.80 -2.11
N ALA A 207 -12.08 -4.50 -2.40
CA ALA A 207 -13.36 -3.90 -2.79
C ALA A 207 -13.98 -3.03 -1.69
N ARG A 208 -13.77 -3.40 -0.40
CA ARG A 208 -14.31 -2.67 0.77
C ARG A 208 -13.46 -1.49 1.20
N ALA A 209 -12.15 -1.64 1.13
CA ALA A 209 -11.22 -0.70 1.77
C ALA A 209 -10.63 0.33 0.82
N CYS A 210 -10.64 0.08 -0.49
CA CYS A 210 -9.98 0.95 -1.47
C CYS A 210 -11.02 1.80 -2.24
N ASP A 211 -10.64 3.05 -2.51
CA ASP A 211 -11.45 3.96 -3.33
C ASP A 211 -11.33 3.59 -4.81
N ARG A 212 -10.14 3.10 -5.19
CA ARG A 212 -9.81 2.61 -6.54
C ARG A 212 -8.97 1.34 -6.46
N VAL A 213 -9.17 0.46 -7.42
CA VAL A 213 -8.45 -0.81 -7.54
C VAL A 213 -7.76 -0.88 -8.89
N LEU A 214 -6.46 -1.15 -8.86
CA LEU A 214 -5.64 -1.44 -10.02
C LEU A 214 -5.36 -2.94 -10.05
N VAL A 215 -5.78 -3.59 -11.12
CA VAL A 215 -5.56 -5.02 -11.36
C VAL A 215 -4.33 -5.20 -12.21
N LEU A 216 -3.32 -5.85 -11.66
CA LEU A 216 -2.08 -6.17 -12.38
C LEU A 216 -2.08 -7.64 -12.81
N ASP A 217 -1.74 -7.89 -14.07
CA ASP A 217 -1.56 -9.22 -14.62
C ASP A 217 -0.32 -9.26 -15.52
N HIS A 218 0.58 -10.22 -15.30
CA HIS A 218 1.82 -10.40 -16.08
C HIS A 218 2.62 -9.10 -16.30
N GLY A 219 2.72 -8.24 -15.28
CA GLY A 219 3.46 -6.97 -15.34
C GLY A 219 2.75 -5.84 -16.11
N ARG A 220 1.48 -6.03 -16.49
CA ARG A 220 0.64 -5.05 -17.19
C ARG A 220 -0.59 -4.72 -16.36
N VAL A 221 -1.13 -3.52 -16.53
CA VAL A 221 -2.41 -3.14 -15.93
C VAL A 221 -3.54 -3.76 -16.77
N ALA A 222 -4.31 -4.64 -16.15
CA ALA A 222 -5.46 -5.29 -16.78
C ALA A 222 -6.75 -4.49 -16.57
N ALA A 223 -6.89 -3.82 -15.43
CA ALA A 223 -8.01 -2.92 -15.14
C ALA A 223 -7.57 -1.87 -14.09
N ASP A 224 -8.19 -0.69 -14.12
CA ASP A 224 -7.99 0.39 -13.17
C ASP A 224 -9.29 1.20 -13.08
N GLY A 225 -9.85 1.34 -11.89
CA GLY A 225 -11.11 2.04 -11.69
C GLY A 225 -11.69 1.81 -10.30
N LYS A 226 -12.93 2.25 -10.09
CA LYS A 226 -13.66 1.92 -8.86
C LYS A 226 -13.75 0.41 -8.67
N PRO A 227 -13.84 -0.11 -7.43
CA PRO A 227 -13.87 -1.55 -7.18
C PRO A 227 -14.86 -2.32 -8.07
N ALA A 228 -16.08 -1.78 -8.27
CA ALA A 228 -17.10 -2.42 -9.10
C ALA A 228 -16.71 -2.52 -10.60
N GLU A 229 -15.93 -1.59 -11.10
CA GLU A 229 -15.46 -1.54 -12.48
C GLU A 229 -14.22 -2.43 -12.66
N ALA A 230 -13.23 -2.24 -11.79
CA ALA A 230 -11.95 -2.95 -11.85
C ALA A 230 -12.07 -4.46 -11.54
N LEU A 231 -13.03 -4.85 -10.70
CA LEU A 231 -13.30 -6.24 -10.34
C LEU A 231 -14.61 -6.78 -11.01
N SER A 232 -14.87 -6.35 -12.24
CA SER A 232 -15.98 -6.85 -13.03
C SER A 232 -15.90 -8.37 -13.25
N SER A 233 -17.03 -9.01 -13.54
CA SER A 233 -17.07 -10.46 -13.80
C SER A 233 -16.11 -10.88 -14.92
N ASP A 234 -15.90 -10.04 -15.91
CA ASP A 234 -14.95 -10.27 -17.02
C ASP A 234 -13.49 -10.28 -16.52
N VAL A 235 -13.10 -9.31 -15.68
CA VAL A 235 -11.77 -9.26 -15.05
C VAL A 235 -11.55 -10.43 -14.09
N LEU A 236 -12.56 -10.76 -13.27
CA LEU A 236 -12.52 -11.94 -12.39
C LEU A 236 -12.29 -13.23 -13.18
N ALA A 237 -12.97 -13.38 -14.32
CA ALA A 237 -12.82 -14.56 -15.17
C ALA A 237 -11.45 -14.62 -15.88
N LYS A 238 -11.00 -13.51 -16.47
CA LYS A 238 -9.78 -13.47 -17.30
C LYS A 238 -8.50 -13.50 -16.48
N VAL A 239 -8.45 -12.70 -15.40
CA VAL A 239 -7.23 -12.50 -14.61
C VAL A 239 -7.14 -13.49 -13.46
N PHE A 240 -8.25 -13.68 -12.73
CA PHE A 240 -8.27 -14.50 -11.51
C PHE A 240 -8.79 -15.92 -11.72
N ARG A 241 -9.33 -16.24 -12.91
CA ARG A 241 -9.97 -17.53 -13.24
C ARG A 241 -11.12 -17.86 -12.30
N LEU A 242 -11.87 -16.82 -11.92
CA LEU A 242 -13.05 -16.90 -11.08
C LEU A 242 -14.31 -16.63 -11.89
N ASP A 243 -15.35 -17.41 -11.63
CA ASP A 243 -16.70 -17.19 -12.15
C ASP A 243 -17.51 -16.55 -11.02
N GLY A 244 -17.75 -15.24 -11.13
CA GLY A 244 -18.31 -14.49 -10.02
C GLY A 244 -18.54 -13.01 -10.30
N THR A 245 -19.01 -12.31 -9.28
CA THR A 245 -19.33 -10.88 -9.33
C THR A 245 -19.13 -10.23 -7.96
N LEU A 246 -19.12 -8.91 -7.94
CA LEU A 246 -19.23 -8.12 -6.71
C LEU A 246 -20.71 -8.05 -6.29
N VAL A 247 -20.94 -8.23 -5.01
CA VAL A 247 -22.27 -8.15 -4.37
C VAL A 247 -22.20 -7.11 -3.26
N GLU A 248 -23.18 -6.22 -3.22
CA GLU A 248 -23.33 -5.27 -2.13
C GLU A 248 -23.95 -5.94 -0.91
N THR A 249 -23.37 -5.72 0.25
CA THR A 249 -23.84 -6.26 1.53
C THR A 249 -23.88 -5.16 2.58
N PRO A 250 -24.56 -5.35 3.72
CA PRO A 250 -24.48 -4.40 4.83
C PRO A 250 -23.06 -4.13 5.33
N ALA A 251 -22.13 -5.05 5.10
CA ALA A 251 -20.71 -4.91 5.45
C ALA A 251 -19.86 -4.30 4.31
N GLY A 252 -20.48 -3.84 3.22
CA GLY A 252 -19.82 -3.30 2.02
C GLY A 252 -19.74 -4.31 0.86
N LEU A 253 -18.95 -3.98 -0.15
CA LEU A 253 -18.77 -4.83 -1.34
C LEU A 253 -18.03 -6.13 -0.99
N MET A 254 -18.54 -7.24 -1.49
CA MET A 254 -17.95 -8.57 -1.36
C MET A 254 -17.85 -9.25 -2.72
N VAL A 255 -16.80 -10.07 -2.90
CA VAL A 255 -16.65 -10.92 -4.10
C VAL A 255 -17.36 -12.24 -3.84
N ALA A 256 -18.45 -12.49 -4.58
CA ALA A 256 -19.14 -13.79 -4.62
C ALA A 256 -18.64 -14.53 -5.86
N ALA A 257 -17.77 -15.51 -5.66
CA ALA A 257 -17.13 -16.21 -6.78
C ALA A 257 -16.89 -17.69 -6.47
N ARG A 258 -16.81 -18.47 -7.54
CA ARG A 258 -16.38 -19.88 -7.53
C ARG A 258 -15.22 -20.05 -8.52
N ARG A 259 -14.45 -21.11 -8.36
CA ARG A 259 -13.43 -21.47 -9.32
C ARG A 259 -14.07 -21.76 -10.69
N ARG A 260 -13.58 -21.14 -11.74
CA ARG A 260 -13.97 -21.43 -13.11
C ARG A 260 -13.53 -22.87 -13.46
N GLN A 261 -14.47 -23.69 -13.89
CA GLN A 261 -14.16 -25.00 -14.46
C GLN A 261 -13.72 -24.78 -15.91
N ASN A 262 -12.62 -25.41 -16.29
CA ASN A 262 -12.11 -25.39 -17.67
C ASN A 262 -12.99 -26.26 -18.57
#